data_99b6f0634ee0426182dee6eab7d055d5
#
_entry.id   99b6f0634ee0426182dee6eab7d055d5
#
_cell.length_a   1.000
_cell.length_b   1.000
_cell.length_c   1.000
_cell.angle_alpha   90.00
_cell.angle_beta   90.00
_cell.angle_gamma   90.00
#
_symmetry.space_group_name_H-M   'P 1'
#
loop_
_entity.id
_entity.type
_entity.pdbx_description
1 polymer ?
#
loop_
_entity_poly.entity_id
_entity_poly.type
_entity_poly.pdbx_seq_one_letter_code
_entity_poly.pdbx_strand_id
1 'polypeptide(L)'
;MQPYTVCTILLFFAVIINLFTRNRIAVYYTLFPALLAIFLMLLFNDYGPDIQAYKRFYAEIVPEIFWERGIDLGYAAIMAFVKILGGEFYMFLALVNIMALALIFNVFDRYSPYIALSWLLYFSLYIGYNHTILRQGIALSFTIYSFQYIIEKKMCKYLIMIMLGFLCHSAALLFLPAYWIANIKCTNKTMLFLLVLFFPLVLIDTSAVIAKLISYGGLNEDVVYAYFNSSSDSFERAGLSLGLGVRILYFVFFASVYNCEDRIQHVLFNLYGFYLLLYFPLASVSMLSARGLDFFKVLECIMLPYAILKASNIYYKAIITLFVLAYNLYAIPKQYSFLEVTMESALQNIINV
;
A
#
# COMPACT_ATOMS: atom_id res chain seq x y z
N MET A 1 -22.58 -8.88 -12.84
CA MET A 1 -21.24 -9.32 -12.38
C MET A 1 -20.63 -8.16 -11.67
N GLN A 2 -20.18 -8.36 -10.45
CA GLN A 2 -19.70 -7.24 -9.63
C GLN A 2 -18.36 -6.71 -10.17
N PRO A 3 -18.08 -5.39 -10.10
CA PRO A 3 -16.89 -4.77 -10.69
C PRO A 3 -15.57 -5.41 -10.24
N TYR A 4 -15.49 -5.79 -8.96
CA TYR A 4 -14.33 -6.50 -8.39
C TYR A 4 -14.05 -7.84 -9.07
N THR A 5 -15.09 -8.62 -9.35
CA THR A 5 -14.96 -9.91 -10.03
C THR A 5 -14.43 -9.72 -11.44
N VAL A 6 -14.90 -8.69 -12.15
CA VAL A 6 -14.38 -8.35 -13.50
C VAL A 6 -12.90 -8.02 -13.44
N CYS A 7 -12.51 -7.11 -12.54
CA CYS A 7 -11.11 -6.73 -12.35
C CYS A 7 -10.24 -7.94 -12.03
N THR A 8 -10.72 -8.81 -11.13
CA THR A 8 -10.00 -10.02 -10.71
C THR A 8 -9.75 -10.95 -11.91
N ILE A 9 -10.78 -11.26 -12.70
CA ILE A 9 -10.68 -12.16 -13.87
C ILE A 9 -9.70 -11.57 -14.89
N LEU A 10 -9.82 -10.28 -15.20
CA LEU A 10 -8.94 -9.62 -16.17
C LEU A 10 -7.48 -9.61 -15.69
N LEU A 11 -7.24 -9.35 -14.39
CA LEU A 11 -5.89 -9.38 -13.82
C LEU A 11 -5.30 -10.80 -13.83
N PHE A 12 -6.08 -11.84 -13.46
CA PHE A 12 -5.59 -13.21 -13.52
C PHE A 12 -5.24 -13.63 -14.94
N PHE A 13 -6.06 -13.24 -15.93
CA PHE A 13 -5.74 -13.49 -17.33
C PHE A 13 -4.44 -12.79 -17.76
N ALA A 14 -4.27 -11.51 -17.38
CA ALA A 14 -3.04 -10.77 -17.65
C ALA A 14 -1.81 -11.40 -16.97
N VAL A 15 -1.96 -11.93 -15.73
CA VAL A 15 -0.89 -12.64 -15.02
C VAL A 15 -0.49 -13.92 -15.74
N ILE A 16 -1.46 -14.71 -16.18
CA ILE A 16 -1.18 -15.92 -16.95
C ILE A 16 -0.36 -15.59 -18.19
N ILE A 17 -0.80 -14.61 -18.98
CA ILE A 17 -0.05 -14.17 -20.16
C ILE A 17 1.35 -13.70 -19.77
N ASN A 18 1.48 -12.88 -18.72
CA ASN A 18 2.76 -12.33 -18.28
C ASN A 18 3.75 -13.40 -17.77
N LEU A 19 3.27 -14.50 -17.20
CA LEU A 19 4.12 -15.60 -16.74
C LEU A 19 4.64 -16.45 -17.92
N PHE A 20 3.85 -16.61 -18.98
CA PHE A 20 4.20 -17.43 -20.13
C PHE A 20 4.87 -16.69 -21.27
N THR A 21 4.74 -15.36 -21.35
CA THR A 21 5.38 -14.56 -22.41
C THR A 21 6.19 -13.42 -21.85
N ARG A 22 7.33 -13.15 -22.49
CA ARG A 22 8.14 -11.94 -22.24
C ARG A 22 7.80 -10.79 -23.19
N ASN A 23 6.84 -10.99 -24.10
CA ASN A 23 6.42 -9.95 -25.03
C ASN A 23 5.61 -8.88 -24.26
N ARG A 24 6.23 -7.73 -24.01
CA ARG A 24 5.60 -6.60 -23.30
C ARG A 24 4.31 -6.12 -23.97
N ILE A 25 4.27 -6.13 -25.30
CA ILE A 25 3.07 -5.70 -26.05
C ILE A 25 1.89 -6.59 -25.70
N ALA A 26 2.07 -7.92 -25.74
CA ALA A 26 1.01 -8.88 -25.39
C ALA A 26 0.54 -8.70 -23.93
N VAL A 27 1.49 -8.44 -23.01
CA VAL A 27 1.17 -8.18 -21.59
C VAL A 27 0.35 -6.89 -21.45
N TYR A 28 0.70 -5.82 -22.15
CA TYR A 28 -0.06 -4.56 -22.08
C TYR A 28 -1.45 -4.69 -22.67
N TYR A 29 -1.63 -5.40 -23.78
CA TYR A 29 -2.97 -5.65 -24.36
C TYR A 29 -3.92 -6.35 -23.38
N THR A 30 -3.39 -7.19 -22.48
CA THR A 30 -4.20 -7.86 -21.46
C THR A 30 -4.32 -7.07 -20.16
N LEU A 31 -3.30 -6.29 -19.80
CA LEU A 31 -3.25 -5.52 -18.57
C LEU A 31 -4.09 -4.22 -18.65
N PHE A 32 -4.05 -3.49 -19.79
CA PHE A 32 -4.78 -2.24 -19.94
C PHE A 32 -6.29 -2.37 -19.71
N PRO A 33 -7.01 -3.38 -20.25
CA PRO A 33 -8.42 -3.60 -19.91
C PRO A 33 -8.66 -3.79 -18.42
N ALA A 34 -7.76 -4.48 -17.71
CA ALA A 34 -7.86 -4.67 -16.27
C ALA A 34 -7.66 -3.34 -15.52
N LEU A 35 -6.68 -2.53 -15.93
CA LEU A 35 -6.44 -1.20 -15.32
C LEU A 35 -7.59 -0.23 -15.61
N LEU A 36 -8.18 -0.28 -16.79
CA LEU A 36 -9.37 0.50 -17.11
C LEU A 36 -10.56 0.07 -16.24
N ALA A 37 -10.78 -1.23 -16.06
CA ALA A 37 -11.83 -1.73 -15.18
C ALA A 37 -11.61 -1.29 -13.73
N ILE A 38 -10.36 -1.35 -13.22
CA ILE A 38 -10.00 -0.84 -11.90
C ILE A 38 -10.28 0.66 -11.80
N PHE A 39 -9.86 1.44 -12.77
CA PHE A 39 -10.12 2.89 -12.78
C PHE A 39 -11.60 3.21 -12.76
N LEU A 40 -12.41 2.54 -13.58
CA LEU A 40 -13.86 2.73 -13.60
C LEU A 40 -14.50 2.33 -12.27
N MET A 41 -14.04 1.23 -11.65
CA MET A 41 -14.49 0.81 -10.33
C MET A 41 -14.18 1.88 -9.26
N LEU A 42 -13.00 2.50 -9.30
CA LEU A 42 -12.61 3.56 -8.37
C LEU A 42 -13.35 4.88 -8.65
N LEU A 43 -13.64 5.19 -9.92
CA LEU A 43 -14.32 6.42 -10.33
C LEU A 43 -15.79 6.42 -9.89
N PHE A 44 -16.48 5.29 -10.06
CA PHE A 44 -17.90 5.16 -9.69
C PHE A 44 -18.10 4.63 -8.28
N ASN A 45 -17.15 4.89 -7.39
CA ASN A 45 -17.23 4.50 -5.99
C ASN A 45 -18.08 5.49 -5.20
N ASP A 46 -19.30 5.09 -4.87
CA ASP A 46 -20.22 5.85 -4.01
C ASP A 46 -20.33 5.28 -2.58
N TYR A 47 -19.68 4.16 -2.28
CA TYR A 47 -20.01 3.29 -1.15
C TYR A 47 -18.90 3.12 -0.10
N GLY A 48 -17.78 3.83 -0.20
CA GLY A 48 -16.72 3.76 0.81
C GLY A 48 -17.13 4.45 2.12
N PRO A 49 -16.68 3.96 3.30
CA PRO A 49 -17.04 4.56 4.59
C PRO A 49 -16.65 6.04 4.68
N ASP A 50 -15.54 6.41 4.06
CA ASP A 50 -15.03 7.79 4.08
C ASP A 50 -15.51 8.62 2.88
N ILE A 51 -16.15 8.02 1.87
CA ILE A 51 -16.49 8.72 0.63
C ILE A 51 -17.46 9.88 0.85
N GLN A 52 -18.41 9.72 1.77
CA GLN A 52 -19.35 10.76 2.12
C GLN A 52 -18.67 11.93 2.84
N ALA A 53 -17.66 11.67 3.64
CA ALA A 53 -16.83 12.70 4.25
C ALA A 53 -16.03 13.46 3.19
N TYR A 54 -15.45 12.77 2.19
CA TYR A 54 -14.75 13.42 1.09
C TYR A 54 -15.67 14.24 0.19
N LYS A 55 -16.92 13.78 -0.08
CA LYS A 55 -17.94 14.57 -0.79
C LYS A 55 -18.26 15.85 -0.03
N ARG A 56 -18.45 15.78 1.28
CA ARG A 56 -18.67 16.96 2.12
C ARG A 56 -17.47 17.91 2.10
N PHE A 57 -16.25 17.40 2.29
CA PHE A 57 -15.03 18.22 2.21
C PHE A 57 -14.93 18.92 0.86
N TYR A 58 -15.23 18.22 -0.24
CA TYR A 58 -15.21 18.80 -1.57
C TYR A 58 -16.29 19.88 -1.74
N ALA A 59 -17.51 19.65 -1.25
CA ALA A 59 -18.60 20.62 -1.32
C ALA A 59 -18.28 21.92 -0.55
N GLU A 60 -17.65 21.77 0.62
CA GLU A 60 -17.41 22.87 1.56
C GLU A 60 -16.07 23.59 1.34
N ILE A 61 -15.16 23.06 0.52
CA ILE A 61 -13.87 23.71 0.28
C ILE A 61 -14.05 25.02 -0.49
N VAL A 62 -13.40 26.07 0.02
CA VAL A 62 -13.31 27.38 -0.63
C VAL A 62 -11.91 27.50 -1.23
N PRO A 63 -11.78 27.60 -2.57
CA PRO A 63 -10.47 27.53 -3.22
C PRO A 63 -9.46 28.58 -2.75
N GLU A 64 -9.92 29.78 -2.41
CA GLU A 64 -9.09 30.90 -2.00
C GLU A 64 -8.47 30.75 -0.61
N ILE A 65 -9.05 29.87 0.22
CA ILE A 65 -8.63 29.62 1.61
C ILE A 65 -8.60 28.12 1.94
N PHE A 66 -8.27 27.27 0.94
CA PHE A 66 -8.32 25.80 1.08
C PHE A 66 -7.46 25.28 2.24
N TRP A 67 -6.43 26.00 2.65
CA TRP A 67 -5.53 25.68 3.76
C TRP A 67 -6.18 25.75 5.15
N GLU A 68 -7.30 26.46 5.29
CA GLU A 68 -8.01 26.62 6.56
C GLU A 68 -8.93 25.43 6.88
N ARG A 69 -9.09 24.50 5.94
CA ARG A 69 -10.10 23.44 6.04
C ARG A 69 -9.78 22.37 7.08
N GLY A 70 -8.56 22.28 7.60
CA GLY A 70 -8.13 21.30 8.59
C GLY A 70 -7.97 19.87 8.05
N ILE A 71 -7.88 19.71 6.73
CA ILE A 71 -7.46 18.45 6.07
C ILE A 71 -6.04 18.59 5.52
N ASP A 72 -5.45 17.46 5.13
CA ASP A 72 -4.09 17.45 4.57
C ASP A 72 -3.98 18.44 3.38
N LEU A 73 -3.00 19.34 3.48
CA LEU A 73 -2.86 20.51 2.61
C LEU A 73 -2.80 20.16 1.11
N GLY A 74 -2.02 19.14 0.74
CA GLY A 74 -1.89 18.73 -0.67
C GLY A 74 -3.19 18.15 -1.22
N TYR A 75 -3.91 17.40 -0.38
CA TYR A 75 -5.21 16.86 -0.77
C TYR A 75 -6.26 17.95 -0.95
N ALA A 76 -6.30 18.94 -0.03
CA ALA A 76 -7.13 20.14 -0.15
C ALA A 76 -6.79 20.95 -1.40
N ALA A 77 -5.50 21.11 -1.72
CA ALA A 77 -5.05 21.81 -2.92
C ALA A 77 -5.55 21.15 -4.21
N ILE A 78 -5.57 19.82 -4.30
CA ILE A 78 -6.11 19.09 -5.45
C ILE A 78 -7.63 19.35 -5.58
N MET A 79 -8.36 19.32 -4.45
CA MET A 79 -9.80 19.66 -4.44
C MET A 79 -10.05 21.08 -4.92
N ALA A 80 -9.31 22.05 -4.38
CA ALA A 80 -9.42 23.47 -4.76
C ALA A 80 -9.11 23.67 -6.24
N PHE A 81 -8.06 23.04 -6.75
CA PHE A 81 -7.68 23.10 -8.18
C PHE A 81 -8.82 22.62 -9.08
N VAL A 82 -9.42 21.45 -8.78
CA VAL A 82 -10.54 20.94 -9.59
C VAL A 82 -11.76 21.88 -9.51
N LYS A 83 -12.02 22.46 -8.34
CA LYS A 83 -13.16 23.40 -8.15
C LYS A 83 -12.96 24.70 -8.91
N ILE A 84 -11.74 25.25 -8.97
CA ILE A 84 -11.38 26.43 -9.80
C ILE A 84 -11.67 26.15 -11.29
N LEU A 85 -11.46 24.92 -11.75
CA LEU A 85 -11.76 24.51 -13.12
C LEU A 85 -13.26 24.27 -13.37
N GLY A 86 -14.13 24.48 -12.37
CA GLY A 86 -15.57 24.20 -12.46
C GLY A 86 -15.92 22.70 -12.40
N GLY A 87 -14.96 21.85 -11.97
CA GLY A 87 -15.18 20.42 -11.91
C GLY A 87 -16.04 20.00 -10.72
N GLU A 88 -16.67 18.83 -10.83
CA GLU A 88 -17.43 18.18 -9.77
C GLU A 88 -16.59 17.15 -9.01
N PHE A 89 -17.16 16.58 -7.93
CA PHE A 89 -16.48 15.59 -7.09
C PHE A 89 -15.92 14.39 -7.87
N TYR A 90 -16.66 13.90 -8.87
CA TYR A 90 -16.17 12.78 -9.70
C TYR A 90 -14.96 13.14 -10.58
N MET A 91 -14.86 14.40 -11.01
CA MET A 91 -13.67 14.88 -11.71
C MET A 91 -12.45 14.92 -10.79
N PHE A 92 -12.64 15.35 -9.53
CA PHE A 92 -11.61 15.27 -8.49
C PHE A 92 -11.22 13.82 -8.24
N LEU A 93 -12.16 12.90 -8.07
CA LEU A 93 -11.91 11.48 -7.84
C LEU A 93 -11.16 10.83 -9.02
N ALA A 94 -11.55 11.20 -10.26
CA ALA A 94 -10.85 10.77 -11.47
C ALA A 94 -9.38 11.23 -11.46
N LEU A 95 -9.13 12.51 -11.18
CA LEU A 95 -7.78 13.08 -11.16
C LEU A 95 -6.89 12.39 -10.13
N VAL A 96 -7.37 12.23 -8.89
CA VAL A 96 -6.61 11.56 -7.81
C VAL A 96 -6.28 10.12 -8.18
N ASN A 97 -7.23 9.37 -8.73
CA ASN A 97 -7.02 7.97 -9.10
C ASN A 97 -6.11 7.83 -10.34
N ILE A 98 -6.25 8.69 -11.35
CA ILE A 98 -5.32 8.70 -12.50
C ILE A 98 -3.90 8.98 -12.04
N MET A 99 -3.70 9.99 -11.19
CA MET A 99 -2.37 10.31 -10.63
C MET A 99 -1.80 9.11 -9.87
N ALA A 100 -2.58 8.52 -8.97
CA ALA A 100 -2.13 7.38 -8.17
C ALA A 100 -1.76 6.17 -9.05
N LEU A 101 -2.65 5.75 -9.94
CA LEU A 101 -2.42 4.60 -10.81
C LEU A 101 -1.26 4.83 -11.78
N ALA A 102 -1.08 6.07 -12.29
CA ALA A 102 0.04 6.41 -13.19
C ALA A 102 1.39 6.36 -12.46
N LEU A 103 1.48 6.86 -11.22
CA LEU A 103 2.69 6.78 -10.40
C LEU A 103 3.08 5.33 -10.11
N ILE A 104 2.11 4.51 -9.73
CA ILE A 104 2.31 3.08 -9.45
C ILE A 104 2.70 2.32 -10.71
N PHE A 105 2.00 2.58 -11.84
CA PHE A 105 2.28 1.95 -13.12
C PHE A 105 3.72 2.19 -13.57
N ASN A 106 4.21 3.42 -13.46
CA ASN A 106 5.57 3.77 -13.83
C ASN A 106 6.61 2.93 -13.08
N VAL A 107 6.41 2.73 -11.77
CA VAL A 107 7.34 1.94 -10.95
C VAL A 107 7.24 0.45 -11.26
N PHE A 108 6.03 -0.08 -11.38
CA PHE A 108 5.84 -1.50 -11.69
C PHE A 108 6.35 -1.85 -13.09
N ASP A 109 6.12 -0.96 -14.08
CA ASP A 109 6.63 -1.16 -15.43
C ASP A 109 8.17 -1.16 -15.50
N ARG A 110 8.79 -0.29 -14.72
CA ARG A 110 10.24 -0.12 -14.74
C ARG A 110 10.98 -1.19 -13.89
N TYR A 111 10.40 -1.58 -12.75
CA TYR A 111 11.11 -2.38 -11.75
C TYR A 111 10.51 -3.75 -11.51
N SER A 112 9.34 -4.08 -12.02
CA SER A 112 8.80 -5.42 -11.89
C SER A 112 9.07 -6.28 -13.13
N PRO A 113 9.63 -7.48 -12.96
CA PRO A 113 9.78 -8.42 -14.07
C PRO A 113 8.44 -9.02 -14.55
N TYR A 114 7.41 -9.01 -13.68
CA TYR A 114 6.06 -9.49 -13.97
C TYR A 114 5.03 -8.43 -13.55
N ILE A 115 4.88 -7.39 -14.40
CA ILE A 115 4.04 -6.22 -14.11
C ILE A 115 2.58 -6.60 -13.79
N ALA A 116 2.00 -7.57 -14.49
CA ALA A 116 0.63 -8.00 -14.23
C ALA A 116 0.49 -8.66 -12.84
N LEU A 117 1.51 -9.40 -12.39
CA LEU A 117 1.52 -9.96 -11.04
C LEU A 117 1.63 -8.87 -9.98
N SER A 118 2.44 -7.82 -10.21
CA SER A 118 2.52 -6.66 -9.32
C SER A 118 1.17 -5.97 -9.18
N TRP A 119 0.43 -5.82 -10.27
CA TRP A 119 -0.91 -5.24 -10.26
C TRP A 119 -1.93 -6.16 -9.56
N LEU A 120 -1.83 -7.48 -9.72
CA LEU A 120 -2.69 -8.42 -8.98
C LEU A 120 -2.44 -8.32 -7.46
N LEU A 121 -1.17 -8.27 -7.04
CA LEU A 121 -0.77 -8.08 -5.63
C LEU A 121 -1.28 -6.74 -5.09
N TYR A 122 -1.11 -5.67 -5.85
CA TYR A 122 -1.61 -4.35 -5.46
C TYR A 122 -3.14 -4.33 -5.35
N PHE A 123 -3.83 -4.88 -6.33
CA PHE A 123 -5.28 -4.96 -6.34
C PHE A 123 -5.83 -5.76 -5.16
N SER A 124 -5.26 -6.93 -4.89
CA SER A 124 -5.76 -7.81 -3.82
C SER A 124 -5.44 -7.32 -2.41
N LEU A 125 -4.41 -6.50 -2.22
CA LEU A 125 -3.90 -6.15 -0.89
C LEU A 125 -3.96 -4.64 -0.57
N TYR A 126 -3.92 -3.78 -1.59
CA TYR A 126 -3.73 -2.33 -1.39
C TYR A 126 -4.74 -1.44 -2.12
N ILE A 127 -5.55 -1.96 -3.06
CA ILE A 127 -6.50 -1.13 -3.81
C ILE A 127 -7.53 -0.43 -2.91
N GLY A 128 -7.78 -0.98 -1.72
CA GLY A 128 -8.62 -0.35 -0.71
C GLY A 128 -8.19 1.06 -0.32
N TYR A 129 -6.89 1.38 -0.42
CA TYR A 129 -6.39 2.74 -0.20
C TYR A 129 -6.89 3.73 -1.26
N ASN A 130 -6.97 3.30 -2.50
CA ASN A 130 -7.51 4.12 -3.58
C ASN A 130 -9.05 4.15 -3.62
N HIS A 131 -9.69 3.19 -2.92
CA HIS A 131 -11.14 3.07 -2.89
C HIS A 131 -11.77 3.78 -1.69
N THR A 132 -11.22 3.60 -0.48
CA THR A 132 -11.83 4.06 0.78
C THR A 132 -11.01 5.13 1.50
N ILE A 133 -9.68 5.04 1.49
CA ILE A 133 -8.76 5.90 2.25
C ILE A 133 -7.95 6.77 1.28
N LEU A 134 -8.65 7.57 0.47
CA LEU A 134 -8.08 8.27 -0.70
C LEU A 134 -6.82 9.10 -0.38
N ARG A 135 -6.77 9.80 0.76
CA ARG A 135 -5.61 10.59 1.18
C ARG A 135 -4.37 9.73 1.35
N GLN A 136 -4.52 8.61 2.04
CA GLN A 136 -3.42 7.66 2.23
C GLN A 136 -3.06 6.93 0.93
N GLY A 137 -4.04 6.68 0.05
CA GLY A 137 -3.83 6.06 -1.27
C GLY A 137 -2.93 6.89 -2.18
N ILE A 138 -3.20 8.19 -2.30
CA ILE A 138 -2.33 9.07 -3.10
C ILE A 138 -0.95 9.26 -2.44
N ALA A 139 -0.88 9.34 -1.12
CA ALA A 139 0.38 9.41 -0.40
C ALA A 139 1.22 8.14 -0.60
N LEU A 140 0.59 6.95 -0.55
CA LEU A 140 1.23 5.67 -0.84
C LEU A 140 1.77 5.62 -2.27
N SER A 141 1.05 6.19 -3.23
CA SER A 141 1.48 6.24 -4.63
C SER A 141 2.74 7.10 -4.83
N PHE A 142 2.84 8.23 -4.13
CA PHE A 142 4.07 9.04 -4.11
C PHE A 142 5.25 8.30 -3.47
N THR A 143 5.01 7.55 -2.39
CA THR A 143 6.08 6.77 -1.74
C THR A 143 6.52 5.59 -2.61
N ILE A 144 5.60 4.87 -3.26
CA ILE A 144 5.96 3.86 -4.26
C ILE A 144 6.79 4.51 -5.38
N TYR A 145 6.37 5.66 -5.89
CA TYR A 145 7.11 6.36 -6.95
C TYR A 145 8.49 6.82 -6.49
N SER A 146 8.67 7.15 -5.21
CA SER A 146 9.96 7.54 -4.65
C SER A 146 11.00 6.41 -4.67
N PHE A 147 10.55 5.14 -4.72
CA PHE A 147 11.42 3.96 -4.77
C PHE A 147 12.47 4.03 -5.89
N GLN A 148 12.12 4.54 -7.08
CA GLN A 148 13.07 4.72 -8.17
C GLN A 148 14.24 5.62 -7.78
N TYR A 149 14.00 6.66 -6.98
CA TYR A 149 15.04 7.59 -6.55
C TYR A 149 15.94 7.03 -5.46
N ILE A 150 15.46 6.03 -4.70
CA ILE A 150 16.32 5.22 -3.82
C ILE A 150 17.28 4.36 -4.68
N ILE A 151 16.78 3.70 -5.71
CA ILE A 151 17.58 2.90 -6.64
C ILE A 151 18.63 3.77 -7.33
N GLU A 152 18.22 4.93 -7.85
CA GLU A 152 19.06 5.87 -8.59
C GLU A 152 19.96 6.72 -7.68
N LYS A 153 19.87 6.59 -6.35
CA LYS A 153 20.59 7.40 -5.34
C LYS A 153 20.36 8.91 -5.47
N LYS A 154 19.17 9.33 -5.89
CA LYS A 154 18.78 10.73 -6.07
C LYS A 154 18.02 11.26 -4.85
N MET A 155 18.75 11.59 -3.76
CA MET A 155 18.17 11.97 -2.46
C MET A 155 17.19 13.15 -2.57
N CYS A 156 17.55 14.23 -3.26
CA CYS A 156 16.66 15.40 -3.36
C CYS A 156 15.31 15.06 -4.02
N LYS A 157 15.32 14.25 -5.10
CA LYS A 157 14.08 13.81 -5.75
C LYS A 157 13.27 12.88 -4.85
N TYR A 158 13.95 12.01 -4.09
CA TYR A 158 13.31 11.18 -3.09
C TYR A 158 12.58 12.02 -2.06
N LEU A 159 13.27 13.01 -1.45
CA LEU A 159 12.69 13.89 -0.43
C LEU A 159 11.49 14.70 -0.97
N ILE A 160 11.56 15.17 -2.22
CA ILE A 160 10.42 15.85 -2.86
C ILE A 160 9.20 14.93 -2.94
N MET A 161 9.37 13.67 -3.34
CA MET A 161 8.25 12.72 -3.42
C MET A 161 7.67 12.40 -2.04
N ILE A 162 8.52 12.24 -1.01
CA ILE A 162 8.05 12.04 0.37
C ILE A 162 7.29 13.26 0.87
N MET A 163 7.77 14.48 0.55
CA MET A 163 7.08 15.72 0.92
C MET A 163 5.72 15.83 0.22
N LEU A 164 5.63 15.51 -1.07
CA LEU A 164 4.33 15.48 -1.79
C LEU A 164 3.38 14.45 -1.18
N GLY A 165 3.88 13.26 -0.83
CA GLY A 165 3.11 12.25 -0.10
C GLY A 165 2.65 12.76 1.27
N PHE A 166 3.53 13.40 2.04
CA PHE A 166 3.22 14.01 3.34
C PHE A 166 2.14 15.08 3.26
N LEU A 167 2.19 15.93 2.25
CA LEU A 167 1.14 16.93 2.02
C LEU A 167 -0.23 16.31 1.74
N CYS A 168 -0.27 15.06 1.27
CA CYS A 168 -1.52 14.33 1.06
C CYS A 168 -1.93 13.48 2.29
N HIS A 169 -0.96 12.96 3.05
CA HIS A 169 -1.20 12.22 4.30
C HIS A 169 0.09 12.09 5.13
N SER A 170 0.01 12.48 6.40
CA SER A 170 1.16 12.53 7.32
C SER A 170 1.92 11.21 7.47
N ALA A 171 1.25 10.06 7.34
CA ALA A 171 1.88 8.74 7.44
C ALA A 171 2.97 8.48 6.38
N ALA A 172 3.03 9.25 5.28
CA ALA A 172 4.11 9.14 4.30
C ALA A 172 5.49 9.42 4.93
N LEU A 173 5.57 10.21 6.01
CA LEU A 173 6.83 10.46 6.74
C LEU A 173 7.43 9.20 7.35
N LEU A 174 6.64 8.15 7.61
CA LEU A 174 7.16 6.87 8.08
C LEU A 174 8.13 6.24 7.07
N PHE A 175 7.99 6.56 5.79
CA PHE A 175 8.91 6.09 4.75
C PHE A 175 10.16 6.95 4.61
N LEU A 176 10.26 8.10 5.29
CA LEU A 176 11.41 9.01 5.21
C LEU A 176 12.78 8.32 5.46
N PRO A 177 12.95 7.42 6.45
CA PRO A 177 14.22 6.76 6.70
C PRO A 177 14.60 5.73 5.62
N ALA A 178 13.70 5.35 4.71
CA ALA A 178 13.91 4.29 3.73
C ALA A 178 15.14 4.54 2.83
N TYR A 179 15.43 5.81 2.49
CA TYR A 179 16.59 6.14 1.67
C TYR A 179 17.92 5.68 2.30
N TRP A 180 18.09 5.90 3.59
CA TRP A 180 19.29 5.50 4.33
C TRP A 180 19.31 4.00 4.61
N ILE A 181 18.19 3.43 5.05
CA ILE A 181 18.03 1.99 5.32
C ILE A 181 18.36 1.16 4.10
N ALA A 182 17.87 1.57 2.93
CA ALA A 182 18.15 0.90 1.66
C ALA A 182 19.64 0.83 1.30
N ASN A 183 20.46 1.71 1.87
CA ASN A 183 21.91 1.78 1.61
C ASN A 183 22.76 1.08 2.67
N ILE A 184 22.17 0.51 3.72
CA ILE A 184 22.89 -0.25 4.74
C ILE A 184 23.44 -1.54 4.12
N LYS A 185 24.71 -1.86 4.38
CA LYS A 185 25.28 -3.16 4.00
C LYS A 185 24.80 -4.24 4.97
N CYS A 186 23.73 -4.92 4.62
CA CYS A 186 23.17 -6.00 5.43
C CYS A 186 23.30 -7.34 4.68
N THR A 187 23.83 -8.36 5.38
CA THR A 187 23.90 -9.71 4.83
C THR A 187 22.66 -10.51 5.19
N ASN A 188 22.38 -11.59 4.41
CA ASN A 188 21.30 -12.52 4.73
C ASN A 188 21.38 -13.01 6.18
N LYS A 189 22.58 -13.40 6.63
CA LYS A 189 22.79 -13.92 8.00
C LYS A 189 22.46 -12.88 9.06
N THR A 190 22.91 -11.63 8.86
CA THR A 190 22.64 -10.52 9.79
C THR A 190 21.15 -10.22 9.85
N MET A 191 20.47 -10.12 8.71
CA MET A 191 19.04 -9.82 8.67
C MET A 191 18.22 -10.94 9.32
N LEU A 192 18.49 -12.20 8.99
CA LEU A 192 17.80 -13.34 9.59
C LEU A 192 18.04 -13.42 11.10
N PHE A 193 19.28 -13.17 11.56
CA PHE A 193 19.60 -13.08 12.98
C PHE A 193 18.77 -11.99 13.67
N LEU A 194 18.69 -10.78 13.10
CA LEU A 194 17.89 -9.69 13.65
C LEU A 194 16.41 -10.06 13.69
N LEU A 195 15.87 -10.66 12.63
CA LEU A 195 14.46 -11.08 12.59
C LEU A 195 14.17 -12.10 13.69
N VAL A 196 15.03 -13.09 13.90
CA VAL A 196 14.86 -14.09 14.99
C VAL A 196 14.97 -13.42 16.36
N LEU A 197 15.93 -12.50 16.54
CA LEU A 197 16.16 -11.78 17.80
C LEU A 197 14.96 -10.89 18.18
N PHE A 198 14.37 -10.19 17.22
CA PHE A 198 13.25 -9.26 17.47
C PHE A 198 11.87 -9.94 17.42
N PHE A 199 11.76 -11.14 16.85
CA PHE A 199 10.48 -11.86 16.72
C PHE A 199 9.71 -12.00 18.05
N PRO A 200 10.34 -12.28 19.23
CA PRO A 200 9.62 -12.37 20.50
C PRO A 200 8.84 -11.11 20.87
N LEU A 201 9.22 -9.93 20.33
CA LEU A 201 8.50 -8.67 20.60
C LEU A 201 7.04 -8.70 20.11
N VAL A 202 6.72 -9.56 19.13
CA VAL A 202 5.31 -9.77 18.69
C VAL A 202 4.42 -10.26 19.83
N LEU A 203 4.99 -11.00 20.79
CA LEU A 203 4.27 -11.58 21.91
C LEU A 203 4.12 -10.61 23.09
N ILE A 204 4.92 -9.55 23.12
CA ILE A 204 4.99 -8.57 24.20
C ILE A 204 4.04 -7.42 23.88
N ASP A 205 3.29 -6.95 24.87
CA ASP A 205 2.53 -5.71 24.74
C ASP A 205 3.44 -4.50 24.92
N THR A 206 3.72 -3.83 23.83
CA THR A 206 4.58 -2.65 23.77
C THR A 206 3.77 -1.36 23.67
N SER A 207 2.44 -1.41 23.71
CA SER A 207 1.54 -0.27 23.49
C SER A 207 1.87 0.92 24.42
N ALA A 208 2.08 0.67 25.71
CA ALA A 208 2.42 1.69 26.68
C ALA A 208 3.76 2.39 26.39
N VAL A 209 4.76 1.62 25.93
CA VAL A 209 6.08 2.17 25.54
C VAL A 209 5.93 3.03 24.30
N ILE A 210 5.18 2.56 23.30
CA ILE A 210 4.92 3.29 22.05
C ILE A 210 4.15 4.57 22.34
N ALA A 211 3.09 4.52 23.17
CA ALA A 211 2.32 5.69 23.57
C ALA A 211 3.22 6.76 24.22
N LYS A 212 4.10 6.33 25.13
CA LYS A 212 5.07 7.24 25.77
C LYS A 212 6.08 7.84 24.81
N LEU A 213 6.57 7.07 23.84
CA LEU A 213 7.47 7.58 22.80
C LEU A 213 6.78 8.62 21.92
N ILE A 214 5.51 8.39 21.56
CA ILE A 214 4.72 9.31 20.75
C ILE A 214 4.42 10.61 21.52
N SER A 215 4.13 10.55 22.81
CA SER A 215 3.90 11.72 23.64
C SER A 215 5.16 12.61 23.77
N TYR A 216 6.35 12.01 23.86
CA TYR A 216 7.61 12.76 23.81
C TYR A 216 7.85 13.46 22.47
N GLY A 217 7.24 12.97 21.38
CA GLY A 217 7.27 13.61 20.07
C GLY A 217 6.38 14.85 19.94
N GLY A 218 5.71 15.29 21.01
CA GLY A 218 4.90 16.51 21.03
C GLY A 218 3.47 16.33 20.52
N LEU A 219 3.00 15.09 20.32
CA LEU A 219 1.58 14.83 20.06
C LEU A 219 0.80 14.95 21.38
N ASN A 220 -0.39 15.56 21.31
CA ASN A 220 -1.26 15.76 22.45
C ASN A 220 -1.56 14.40 23.11
N GLU A 221 -1.38 14.29 24.45
CA GLU A 221 -1.61 13.08 25.22
C GLU A 221 -3.06 12.57 25.06
N ASP A 222 -4.03 13.46 24.94
CA ASP A 222 -5.44 13.09 24.73
C ASP A 222 -5.65 12.39 23.38
N VAL A 223 -4.96 12.82 22.34
CA VAL A 223 -4.98 12.18 21.01
C VAL A 223 -4.34 10.81 21.08
N VAL A 224 -3.18 10.71 21.74
CA VAL A 224 -2.49 9.42 21.97
C VAL A 224 -3.38 8.48 22.77
N TYR A 225 -3.97 8.98 23.87
CA TYR A 225 -4.86 8.19 24.73
C TYR A 225 -6.11 7.71 23.98
N ALA A 226 -6.73 8.58 23.16
CA ALA A 226 -7.87 8.21 22.32
C ALA A 226 -7.51 7.11 21.29
N TYR A 227 -6.31 7.18 20.70
CA TYR A 227 -5.82 6.17 19.77
C TYR A 227 -5.54 4.81 20.42
N PHE A 228 -5.13 4.76 21.68
CA PHE A 228 -4.75 3.51 22.37
C PHE A 228 -5.88 2.90 23.19
N ASN A 229 -6.88 3.70 23.59
CA ASN A 229 -7.98 3.25 24.48
C ASN A 229 -9.35 3.21 23.79
N SER A 230 -9.43 3.51 22.48
CA SER A 230 -10.71 3.37 21.77
C SER A 230 -11.07 1.89 21.67
N SER A 231 -12.25 1.53 22.16
CA SER A 231 -12.83 0.18 22.14
C SER A 231 -13.31 -0.28 20.74
N SER A 232 -12.85 0.38 19.68
CA SER A 232 -13.18 -0.03 18.31
C SER A 232 -12.23 -1.15 17.86
N ASP A 233 -12.75 -2.14 17.14
CA ASP A 233 -12.01 -3.27 16.55
C ASP A 233 -10.75 -2.87 15.75
N SER A 234 -10.67 -1.59 15.36
CA SER A 234 -9.52 -0.98 14.66
C SER A 234 -8.24 -0.92 15.50
N PHE A 235 -8.33 -1.12 16.82
CA PHE A 235 -7.23 -1.02 17.77
C PHE A 235 -6.89 -2.36 18.43
N GLU A 236 -7.54 -3.45 18.02
CA GLU A 236 -7.16 -4.77 18.46
C GLU A 236 -5.70 -5.07 18.13
N ARG A 237 -5.06 -5.81 19.00
CA ARG A 237 -3.69 -6.26 18.83
C ARG A 237 -3.55 -7.09 17.54
N ALA A 238 -2.73 -6.64 16.61
CA ALA A 238 -2.46 -7.38 15.38
C ALA A 238 -1.73 -8.73 15.64
N GLY A 239 -0.83 -8.77 16.63
CA GLY A 239 -0.17 -9.95 17.16
C GLY A 239 0.35 -10.93 16.10
N LEU A 240 0.31 -12.22 16.43
CA LEU A 240 0.58 -13.31 15.51
C LEU A 240 -0.65 -13.53 14.62
N SER A 241 -0.58 -13.01 13.42
CA SER A 241 -1.63 -13.14 12.41
C SER A 241 -1.18 -14.01 11.24
N LEU A 242 -2.14 -14.63 10.52
CA LEU A 242 -1.85 -15.31 9.25
C LEU A 242 -1.13 -14.36 8.28
N GLY A 243 -1.52 -13.09 8.30
CA GLY A 243 -0.90 -12.04 7.49
C GLY A 243 0.59 -11.89 7.77
N LEU A 244 1.01 -11.86 9.04
CA LEU A 244 2.43 -11.82 9.40
C LEU A 244 3.16 -13.08 8.93
N GLY A 245 2.60 -14.26 9.16
CA GLY A 245 3.20 -15.53 8.73
C GLY A 245 3.48 -15.57 7.23
N VAL A 246 2.52 -15.11 6.42
CA VAL A 246 2.68 -14.99 4.96
C VAL A 246 3.80 -14.01 4.60
N ARG A 247 3.91 -12.86 5.26
CA ARG A 247 4.97 -11.86 4.96
C ARG A 247 6.35 -12.37 5.35
N ILE A 248 6.47 -13.12 6.43
CA ILE A 248 7.73 -13.80 6.77
C ILE A 248 8.09 -14.81 5.68
N LEU A 249 7.14 -15.62 5.19
CA LEU A 249 7.37 -16.55 4.10
C LEU A 249 7.78 -15.84 2.80
N TYR A 250 7.12 -14.72 2.46
CA TYR A 250 7.49 -13.89 1.32
C TYR A 250 8.94 -13.40 1.42
N PHE A 251 9.34 -12.94 2.60
CA PHE A 251 10.72 -12.53 2.83
C PHE A 251 11.70 -13.69 2.71
N VAL A 252 11.38 -14.86 3.27
CA VAL A 252 12.21 -16.07 3.18
C VAL A 252 12.35 -16.51 1.72
N PHE A 253 11.29 -16.52 0.93
CA PHE A 253 11.37 -16.81 -0.50
C PHE A 253 12.30 -15.83 -1.23
N PHE A 254 12.21 -14.56 -0.94
CA PHE A 254 13.07 -13.56 -1.57
C PHE A 254 14.54 -13.68 -1.08
N ALA A 255 14.74 -13.87 0.22
CA ALA A 255 16.08 -14.05 0.82
C ALA A 255 16.82 -15.27 0.26
N SER A 256 16.10 -16.32 -0.15
CA SER A 256 16.71 -17.53 -0.73
C SER A 256 17.30 -17.31 -2.14
N VAL A 257 16.87 -16.27 -2.83
CA VAL A 257 17.34 -15.89 -4.19
C VAL A 257 18.05 -14.53 -4.20
N TYR A 258 18.27 -13.96 -3.02
CA TYR A 258 18.86 -12.64 -2.88
C TYR A 258 20.33 -12.60 -3.35
N ASN A 259 20.61 -11.60 -4.19
CA ASN A 259 21.96 -11.24 -4.60
C ASN A 259 22.27 -9.80 -4.18
N CYS A 260 23.27 -9.61 -3.31
CA CYS A 260 23.65 -8.29 -2.81
C CYS A 260 24.26 -7.36 -3.86
N GLU A 261 24.75 -7.90 -4.99
CA GLU A 261 25.28 -7.10 -6.11
C GLU A 261 24.15 -6.49 -6.96
N ASP A 262 22.96 -7.10 -6.97
CA ASP A 262 21.79 -6.56 -7.66
C ASP A 262 21.19 -5.43 -6.81
N ARG A 263 21.35 -4.19 -7.26
CA ARG A 263 20.91 -2.99 -6.53
C ARG A 263 19.43 -3.02 -6.16
N ILE A 264 18.58 -3.50 -7.07
CA ILE A 264 17.14 -3.55 -6.82
C ILE A 264 16.84 -4.55 -5.73
N GLN A 265 17.43 -5.75 -5.80
CA GLN A 265 17.27 -6.77 -4.77
C GLN A 265 17.80 -6.30 -3.42
N HIS A 266 18.95 -5.61 -3.41
CA HIS A 266 19.52 -5.09 -2.16
C HIS A 266 18.61 -4.08 -1.46
N VAL A 267 18.02 -3.15 -2.23
CA VAL A 267 17.08 -2.17 -1.69
C VAL A 267 15.81 -2.86 -1.17
N LEU A 268 15.23 -3.76 -1.97
CA LEU A 268 14.02 -4.51 -1.56
C LEU A 268 14.27 -5.34 -0.30
N PHE A 269 15.41 -6.01 -0.23
CA PHE A 269 15.81 -6.83 0.92
C PHE A 269 15.89 -6.02 2.21
N ASN A 270 16.58 -4.88 2.16
CA ASN A 270 16.75 -4.02 3.32
C ASN A 270 15.43 -3.40 3.77
N LEU A 271 14.64 -2.86 2.83
CA LEU A 271 13.40 -2.18 3.17
C LEU A 271 12.31 -3.14 3.65
N TYR A 272 12.20 -4.31 3.04
CA TYR A 272 11.20 -5.28 3.47
C TYR A 272 11.63 -6.02 4.76
N GLY A 273 12.93 -6.29 4.94
CA GLY A 273 13.47 -6.76 6.21
C GLY A 273 13.23 -5.77 7.34
N PHE A 274 13.45 -4.47 7.08
CA PHE A 274 13.16 -3.41 8.04
C PHE A 274 11.65 -3.30 8.37
N TYR A 275 10.78 -3.48 7.37
CA TYR A 275 9.34 -3.60 7.61
C TYR A 275 9.03 -4.66 8.66
N LEU A 276 9.58 -5.87 8.52
CA LEU A 276 9.34 -6.97 9.47
C LEU A 276 9.91 -6.64 10.86
N LEU A 277 11.11 -6.06 10.93
CA LEU A 277 11.72 -5.64 12.20
C LEU A 277 10.88 -4.59 12.93
N LEU A 278 10.28 -3.64 12.20
CA LEU A 278 9.37 -2.65 12.78
C LEU A 278 8.01 -3.27 13.15
N TYR A 279 7.52 -4.23 12.38
CA TYR A 279 6.23 -4.87 12.67
C TYR A 279 6.24 -5.53 14.04
N PHE A 280 7.32 -6.21 14.43
CA PHE A 280 7.39 -6.98 15.66
C PHE A 280 7.07 -6.14 16.91
N PRO A 281 7.74 -5.03 17.19
CA PRO A 281 7.39 -4.18 18.34
C PRO A 281 6.06 -3.43 18.14
N LEU A 282 5.65 -3.14 16.91
CA LEU A 282 4.41 -2.40 16.62
C LEU A 282 3.17 -3.31 16.55
N ALA A 283 3.32 -4.63 16.68
CA ALA A 283 2.22 -5.59 16.58
C ALA A 283 1.14 -5.42 17.65
N SER A 284 1.44 -4.78 18.78
CA SER A 284 0.47 -4.43 19.83
C SER A 284 -0.42 -3.24 19.46
N VAL A 285 -0.09 -2.49 18.38
CA VAL A 285 -0.85 -1.33 17.92
C VAL A 285 -1.24 -1.55 16.47
N SER A 286 -2.44 -2.10 16.24
CA SER A 286 -2.89 -2.54 14.90
C SER A 286 -2.87 -1.42 13.86
N MET A 287 -3.22 -0.19 14.23
CA MET A 287 -3.22 0.93 13.31
C MET A 287 -1.81 1.25 12.76
N LEU A 288 -0.78 1.19 13.62
CA LEU A 288 0.60 1.42 13.19
C LEU A 288 1.13 0.24 12.38
N SER A 289 0.91 -0.99 12.86
CA SER A 289 1.41 -2.20 12.21
C SER A 289 0.70 -2.53 10.90
N ALA A 290 -0.61 -2.26 10.79
CA ALA A 290 -1.40 -2.57 9.61
C ALA A 290 -1.41 -1.44 8.57
N ARG A 291 -1.52 -0.16 9.01
CA ARG A 291 -1.63 0.98 8.08
C ARG A 291 -0.34 1.78 7.96
N GLY A 292 0.35 2.02 9.08
CA GLY A 292 1.57 2.81 9.11
C GLY A 292 2.71 2.15 8.34
N LEU A 293 2.84 0.82 8.47
CA LEU A 293 3.91 0.07 7.80
C LEU A 293 3.60 -0.33 6.35
N ASP A 294 2.41 -0.05 5.83
CA ASP A 294 2.04 -0.37 4.45
C ASP A 294 2.90 0.36 3.42
N PHE A 295 3.47 1.50 3.79
CA PHE A 295 4.43 2.23 2.96
C PHE A 295 5.70 1.43 2.65
N PHE A 296 6.11 0.52 3.53
CA PHE A 296 7.20 -0.44 3.29
C PHE A 296 6.68 -1.76 2.74
N LYS A 297 5.59 -2.27 3.30
CA LYS A 297 5.02 -3.57 2.96
C LYS A 297 4.63 -3.67 1.49
N VAL A 298 4.12 -2.58 0.90
CA VAL A 298 3.70 -2.54 -0.52
C VAL A 298 4.81 -2.91 -1.50
N LEU A 299 6.07 -2.83 -1.09
CA LEU A 299 7.21 -3.27 -1.90
C LEU A 299 7.17 -4.78 -2.21
N GLU A 300 6.34 -5.58 -1.49
CA GLU A 300 6.09 -6.99 -1.84
C GLU A 300 5.55 -7.14 -3.27
N CYS A 301 4.85 -6.11 -3.79
CA CYS A 301 4.38 -6.08 -5.18
C CYS A 301 5.52 -6.11 -6.23
N ILE A 302 6.73 -5.70 -5.85
CA ILE A 302 7.92 -5.76 -6.71
C ILE A 302 8.80 -6.94 -6.29
N MET A 303 8.96 -7.15 -5.00
CA MET A 303 9.84 -8.17 -4.41
C MET A 303 9.46 -9.59 -4.84
N LEU A 304 8.17 -9.93 -4.80
CA LEU A 304 7.70 -11.28 -5.16
C LEU A 304 7.87 -11.62 -6.65
N PRO A 305 7.56 -10.73 -7.61
CA PRO A 305 7.95 -10.91 -9.00
C PRO A 305 9.45 -11.20 -9.19
N TYR A 306 10.31 -10.49 -8.45
CA TYR A 306 11.75 -10.78 -8.47
C TYR A 306 12.11 -12.14 -7.91
N ALA A 307 11.50 -12.57 -6.80
CA ALA A 307 11.73 -13.89 -6.23
C ALA A 307 11.37 -14.99 -7.24
N ILE A 308 10.26 -14.84 -7.95
CA ILE A 308 9.82 -15.78 -8.99
C ILE A 308 10.77 -15.76 -10.19
N LEU A 309 11.23 -14.59 -10.64
CA LEU A 309 12.16 -14.49 -11.78
C LEU A 309 13.50 -15.17 -11.47
N LYS A 310 14.05 -14.91 -10.29
CA LYS A 310 15.40 -15.35 -9.88
C LYS A 310 15.45 -16.79 -9.38
N ALA A 311 14.32 -17.42 -9.09
CA ALA A 311 14.28 -18.82 -8.74
C ALA A 311 14.81 -19.68 -9.90
N SER A 312 15.94 -20.37 -9.68
CA SER A 312 16.62 -21.19 -10.68
C SER A 312 15.91 -22.54 -10.90
N ASN A 313 15.38 -23.14 -9.83
CA ASN A 313 14.69 -24.40 -9.87
C ASN A 313 13.21 -24.18 -10.27
N ILE A 314 12.75 -24.90 -11.31
CA ILE A 314 11.38 -24.78 -11.83
C ILE A 314 10.31 -25.16 -10.78
N TYR A 315 10.57 -26.17 -9.96
CA TYR A 315 9.65 -26.57 -8.89
C TYR A 315 9.55 -25.51 -7.81
N TYR A 316 10.68 -24.92 -7.41
CA TYR A 316 10.70 -23.83 -6.44
C TYR A 316 9.97 -22.59 -6.98
N LYS A 317 10.21 -22.24 -8.25
CA LYS A 317 9.48 -21.17 -8.95
C LYS A 317 7.97 -21.42 -8.94
N ALA A 318 7.55 -22.65 -9.24
CA ALA A 318 6.14 -23.03 -9.22
C ALA A 318 5.54 -22.93 -7.82
N ILE A 319 6.27 -23.37 -6.78
CA ILE A 319 5.81 -23.30 -5.38
C ILE A 319 5.58 -21.84 -4.98
N ILE A 320 6.55 -20.95 -5.22
CA ILE A 320 6.40 -19.52 -4.90
C ILE A 320 5.20 -18.92 -5.64
N THR A 321 5.10 -19.21 -6.95
CA THR A 321 4.03 -18.66 -7.78
C THR A 321 2.65 -19.13 -7.29
N LEU A 322 2.49 -20.43 -7.05
CA LEU A 322 1.23 -21.00 -6.58
C LEU A 322 0.86 -20.47 -5.19
N PHE A 323 1.84 -20.36 -4.29
CA PHE A 323 1.61 -19.80 -2.95
C PHE A 323 1.14 -18.35 -3.03
N VAL A 324 1.82 -17.51 -3.84
CA VAL A 324 1.44 -16.11 -4.05
C VAL A 324 0.04 -16.01 -4.64
N LEU A 325 -0.28 -16.77 -5.68
CA LEU A 325 -1.59 -16.76 -6.31
C LEU A 325 -2.69 -17.24 -5.35
N ALA A 326 -2.45 -18.33 -4.61
CA ALA A 326 -3.41 -18.87 -3.64
C ALA A 326 -3.71 -17.86 -2.52
N TYR A 327 -2.68 -17.18 -1.99
CA TYR A 327 -2.92 -16.17 -0.97
C TYR A 327 -3.68 -14.95 -1.52
N ASN A 328 -3.43 -14.53 -2.76
CA ASN A 328 -4.19 -13.45 -3.38
C ASN A 328 -5.66 -13.86 -3.61
N LEU A 329 -5.92 -15.08 -4.05
CA LEU A 329 -7.28 -15.60 -4.16
C LEU A 329 -8.02 -15.63 -2.81
N TYR A 330 -7.30 -15.91 -1.71
CA TYR A 330 -7.84 -15.85 -0.36
C TYR A 330 -8.08 -14.41 0.11
N ALA A 331 -7.19 -13.48 -0.25
CA ALA A 331 -7.25 -12.07 0.20
C ALA A 331 -8.36 -11.27 -0.52
N ILE A 332 -8.61 -11.53 -1.80
CA ILE A 332 -9.60 -10.83 -2.62
C ILE A 332 -11.00 -10.86 -2.00
N PRO A 333 -11.60 -12.00 -1.62
CA PRO A 333 -12.91 -12.02 -0.99
C PRO A 333 -12.99 -11.27 0.34
N LYS A 334 -11.91 -11.28 1.12
CA LYS A 334 -11.83 -10.54 2.39
C LYS A 334 -11.90 -9.04 2.19
N GLN A 335 -11.20 -8.53 1.19
CA GLN A 335 -11.26 -7.13 0.80
C GLN A 335 -12.61 -6.76 0.21
N TYR A 336 -13.21 -7.71 -0.50
CA TYR A 336 -14.51 -7.61 -1.12
C TYR A 336 -15.64 -7.56 -0.10
N SER A 337 -15.66 -8.44 0.92
CA SER A 337 -16.69 -8.44 1.96
C SER A 337 -16.73 -7.12 2.74
N PHE A 338 -15.59 -6.48 2.93
CA PHE A 338 -15.50 -5.14 3.52
C PHE A 338 -16.23 -4.09 2.66
N LEU A 339 -16.19 -4.22 1.34
CA LEU A 339 -16.83 -3.30 0.40
C LEU A 339 -18.33 -3.61 0.19
N GLU A 340 -18.73 -4.89 0.27
CA GLU A 340 -20.15 -5.30 0.22
C GLU A 340 -20.91 -4.84 1.47
N VAL A 341 -20.35 -5.01 2.65
CA VAL A 341 -20.98 -4.56 3.91
C VAL A 341 -21.19 -3.04 3.89
N THR A 342 -20.27 -2.29 3.32
CA THR A 342 -20.43 -0.84 3.16
C THR A 342 -21.49 -0.49 2.11
N MET A 343 -21.65 -1.31 1.07
CA MET A 343 -22.70 -1.15 0.05
C MET A 343 -24.10 -1.44 0.60
N GLU A 344 -24.26 -2.53 1.35
CA GLU A 344 -25.55 -2.88 1.97
C GLU A 344 -25.97 -1.86 3.03
N SER A 345 -25.06 -1.39 3.86
CA SER A 345 -25.37 -0.35 4.85
C SER A 345 -25.72 1.00 4.20
N ALA A 346 -25.10 1.36 3.09
CA ALA A 346 -25.44 2.56 2.33
C ALA A 346 -26.81 2.44 1.64
N LEU A 347 -27.13 1.27 1.07
CA LEU A 347 -28.44 1.01 0.48
C LEU A 347 -29.57 0.99 1.53
N GLN A 348 -29.33 0.41 2.71
CA GLN A 348 -30.29 0.45 3.81
C GLN A 348 -30.55 1.87 4.31
N ASN A 349 -29.52 2.71 4.36
CA ASN A 349 -29.66 4.12 4.72
C ASN A 349 -30.43 4.94 3.68
N ILE A 350 -30.39 4.56 2.38
CA ILE A 350 -31.16 5.20 1.30
C ILE A 350 -32.64 4.74 1.32
N ILE A 351 -32.90 3.49 1.68
CA ILE A 351 -34.25 2.92 1.72
C ILE A 351 -35.01 3.39 2.98
N ASN A 352 -34.31 3.75 4.05
CA ASN A 352 -34.88 4.22 5.31
C ASN A 352 -35.06 5.76 5.39
N VAL A 353 -34.82 6.49 4.31
CA VAL A 353 -35.10 7.91 4.11
C VAL A 353 -36.31 8.05 3.16
#